data_a80c5cf4c6339d51b69069de83b365af
#
_entry.id   a80c5cf4c6339d51b69069de83b365af
#
_cell.length_a   1.000
_cell.length_b   1.000
_cell.length_c   1.000
_cell.angle_alpha   90.00
_cell.angle_beta   90.00
_cell.angle_gamma   90.00
#
_symmetry.space_group_name_H-M   'P 1'
#
loop_
_entity.id
_entity.type
_entity.pdbx_description
1 polymer ?
#
loop_
_entity_poly.entity_id
_entity_poly.type
_entity_poly.pdbx_seq_one_letter_code
_entity_poly.pdbx_strand_id
1 'polypeptide(L)'
;PVKLVMTRSEVLRATGPTASASMDVKIGMKKNGQMTAASAVFRMQGGAFPGMAPTGMALECAFANYQLPAVHHIGYDVLSNRPKSAAYRAPGSPMAAFAVESLVDEMCRELNLDPIDVRLLNGSKEGTKSSFGPKFRKIGLIETLEAAKSHPNLNVKLGPNQGRGIASGFWMNHGGETS
;
A
#
# COMPACT_ATOMS: atom_id res chain seq x y z
N PRO A 1 2.94 -9.99 -41.95
CA PRO A 1 3.10 -9.91 -40.49
C PRO A 1 4.26 -8.99 -40.12
N VAL A 2 4.12 -8.16 -39.11
CA VAL A 2 5.17 -7.29 -38.59
C VAL A 2 5.44 -7.70 -37.13
N LYS A 3 6.73 -7.82 -36.78
CA LYS A 3 7.17 -8.09 -35.41
C LYS A 3 8.07 -6.94 -34.97
N LEU A 4 7.74 -6.33 -33.81
CA LEU A 4 8.56 -5.31 -33.17
C LEU A 4 8.93 -5.79 -31.77
N VAL A 5 10.21 -5.77 -31.46
CA VAL A 5 10.73 -6.15 -30.13
C VAL A 5 11.58 -5.01 -29.60
N MET A 6 11.17 -4.46 -28.47
CA MET A 6 11.87 -3.34 -27.83
C MET A 6 12.91 -3.85 -26.82
N THR A 7 14.02 -3.16 -26.73
CA THR A 7 14.98 -3.35 -25.64
C THR A 7 14.43 -2.81 -24.32
N ARG A 8 15.00 -3.20 -23.20
CA ARG A 8 14.56 -2.69 -21.88
C ARG A 8 14.68 -1.16 -21.80
N SER A 9 15.72 -0.60 -22.35
CA SER A 9 15.93 0.87 -22.40
C SER A 9 14.82 1.57 -23.17
N GLU A 10 14.43 1.03 -24.33
CA GLU A 10 13.33 1.58 -25.14
C GLU A 10 11.99 1.46 -24.43
N VAL A 11 11.72 0.31 -23.78
CA VAL A 11 10.51 0.12 -22.98
C VAL A 11 10.39 1.21 -21.90
N LEU A 12 11.47 1.44 -21.14
CA LEU A 12 11.45 2.43 -20.05
C LEU A 12 11.32 3.88 -20.55
N ARG A 13 11.74 4.16 -21.78
CA ARG A 13 11.69 5.51 -22.37
C ARG A 13 10.42 5.81 -23.14
N ALA A 14 9.75 4.80 -23.69
CA ALA A 14 8.70 5.02 -24.69
C ALA A 14 7.35 4.38 -24.38
N THR A 15 7.25 3.42 -23.46
CA THR A 15 6.02 2.60 -23.33
C THR A 15 5.28 2.75 -22.01
N GLY A 16 5.64 3.65 -21.16
CA GLY A 16 4.93 3.89 -19.92
C GLY A 16 5.48 3.10 -18.74
N PRO A 17 6.48 3.64 -18.07
CA PRO A 17 6.98 3.16 -16.79
C PRO A 17 5.90 3.31 -15.71
N THR A 18 6.11 2.66 -14.55
CA THR A 18 5.30 2.96 -13.38
C THR A 18 5.44 4.44 -12.98
N ALA A 19 4.38 5.01 -12.43
CA ALA A 19 4.39 6.39 -11.97
C ALA A 19 5.43 6.63 -10.87
N SER A 20 6.15 7.74 -10.93
CA SER A 20 6.82 8.26 -9.74
C SER A 20 5.79 8.90 -8.81
N ALA A 21 6.05 8.87 -7.51
CA ALA A 21 5.12 9.37 -6.51
C ALA A 21 5.81 10.25 -5.46
N SER A 22 5.09 11.28 -4.99
CA SER A 22 5.37 12.01 -3.76
C SER A 22 4.19 11.77 -2.82
N MET A 23 4.49 11.36 -1.59
CA MET A 23 3.45 10.89 -0.66
C MET A 23 3.68 11.51 0.72
N ASP A 24 2.68 12.22 1.20
CA ASP A 24 2.63 12.74 2.57
C ASP A 24 1.60 11.92 3.34
N VAL A 25 2.02 11.22 4.38
CA VAL A 25 1.14 10.36 5.20
C VAL A 25 1.24 10.78 6.66
N LYS A 26 0.08 10.81 7.33
CA LYS A 26 -0.01 11.07 8.77
C LYS A 26 -0.95 10.04 9.40
N ILE A 27 -0.56 9.51 10.55
CA ILE A 27 -1.39 8.59 11.35
C ILE A 27 -1.39 9.07 12.78
N GLY A 28 -2.57 9.18 13.37
CA GLY A 28 -2.73 9.40 14.81
C GLY A 28 -2.81 8.05 15.53
N MET A 29 -1.95 7.85 16.53
CA MET A 29 -1.91 6.63 17.32
C MET A 29 -1.82 6.94 18.81
N LYS A 30 -2.57 6.22 19.63
CA LYS A 30 -2.45 6.29 21.09
C LYS A 30 -1.22 5.52 21.57
N LYS A 31 -0.78 5.79 22.79
CA LYS A 31 0.37 5.09 23.41
C LYS A 31 0.20 3.56 23.49
N ASN A 32 -1.03 3.06 23.49
CA ASN A 32 -1.32 1.62 23.46
C ASN A 32 -1.34 1.01 22.06
N GLY A 33 -0.99 1.76 21.02
CA GLY A 33 -0.97 1.30 19.64
C GLY A 33 -2.30 1.46 18.88
N GLN A 34 -3.38 1.93 19.52
CA GLN A 34 -4.67 2.13 18.84
C GLN A 34 -4.61 3.33 17.90
N MET A 35 -4.85 3.11 16.62
CA MET A 35 -4.96 4.16 15.61
C MET A 35 -6.27 4.93 15.77
N THR A 36 -6.23 6.25 15.58
CA THR A 36 -7.38 7.15 15.78
C THR A 36 -7.83 7.85 14.53
N ALA A 37 -6.88 8.22 13.69
CA ALA A 37 -7.15 8.87 12.42
C ALA A 37 -5.98 8.69 11.47
N ALA A 38 -6.21 8.87 10.17
CA ALA A 38 -5.15 8.91 9.18
C ALA A 38 -5.46 9.94 8.09
N SER A 39 -4.40 10.52 7.52
CA SER A 39 -4.52 11.32 6.32
C SER A 39 -3.38 11.04 5.35
N ALA A 40 -3.66 11.17 4.04
CA ALA A 40 -2.65 11.04 3.01
C ALA A 40 -2.87 12.04 1.88
N VAL A 41 -1.78 12.55 1.33
CA VAL A 41 -1.77 13.30 0.07
C VAL A 41 -0.79 12.62 -0.88
N PHE A 42 -1.33 12.07 -1.97
CA PHE A 42 -0.53 11.41 -3.00
C PHE A 42 -0.49 12.26 -4.26
N ARG A 43 0.71 12.46 -4.80
CA ARG A 43 0.94 13.10 -6.09
C ARG A 43 1.67 12.12 -6.96
N MET A 44 1.00 11.61 -7.98
CA MET A 44 1.55 10.59 -8.86
C MET A 44 1.70 11.11 -10.28
N GLN A 45 2.82 10.81 -10.89
CA GLN A 45 3.12 11.23 -12.26
C GLN A 45 2.25 10.48 -13.25
N GLY A 46 1.45 11.20 -14.04
CA GLY A 46 0.67 10.66 -15.14
C GLY A 46 1.43 10.60 -16.47
N GLY A 47 2.44 11.44 -16.63
CA GLY A 47 3.14 11.64 -17.90
C GLY A 47 2.54 12.77 -18.74
N ALA A 48 2.93 12.87 -20.01
CA ALA A 48 2.50 13.94 -20.91
C ALA A 48 1.10 13.74 -21.51
N PHE A 49 0.57 12.53 -21.42
CA PHE A 49 -0.74 12.17 -21.98
C PHE A 49 -1.64 11.57 -20.89
N PRO A 50 -2.95 11.80 -20.97
CA PRO A 50 -3.91 11.10 -20.11
C PRO A 50 -3.73 9.59 -20.23
N GLY A 51 -3.72 8.93 -19.09
CA GLY A 51 -3.53 7.48 -19.03
C GLY A 51 -3.94 6.91 -17.68
N MET A 52 -3.52 5.71 -17.40
CA MET A 52 -3.76 5.10 -16.11
C MET A 52 -2.75 5.64 -15.09
N ALA A 53 -3.03 6.79 -14.51
CA ALA A 53 -2.36 7.17 -13.28
C ALA A 53 -2.89 6.29 -12.15
N PRO A 54 -2.02 5.67 -11.35
CA PRO A 54 -2.44 4.70 -10.33
C PRO A 54 -2.96 5.36 -9.05
N THR A 55 -3.24 6.65 -9.06
CA THR A 55 -3.57 7.45 -7.89
C THR A 55 -4.84 6.98 -7.18
N GLY A 56 -5.92 6.73 -7.91
CA GLY A 56 -7.17 6.21 -7.33
C GLY A 56 -6.96 4.89 -6.59
N MET A 57 -6.29 3.94 -7.24
CA MET A 57 -5.98 2.63 -6.64
C MET A 57 -5.03 2.75 -5.45
N ALA A 58 -4.08 3.68 -5.49
CA ALA A 58 -3.21 3.95 -4.34
C ALA A 58 -3.99 4.45 -3.13
N LEU A 59 -4.95 5.37 -3.33
CA LEU A 59 -5.82 5.86 -2.27
C LEU A 59 -6.69 4.75 -1.68
N GLU A 60 -7.28 3.91 -2.53
CA GLU A 60 -8.09 2.77 -2.09
C GLU A 60 -7.27 1.77 -1.25
N CYS A 61 -6.01 1.54 -1.62
CA CYS A 61 -5.14 0.59 -0.93
C CYS A 61 -4.48 1.16 0.33
N ALA A 62 -4.31 2.49 0.43
CA ALA A 62 -3.46 3.12 1.44
C ALA A 62 -3.76 2.69 2.88
N PHE A 63 -5.03 2.74 3.27
CA PHE A 63 -5.46 2.43 4.63
C PHE A 63 -6.42 1.24 4.72
N ALA A 64 -6.57 0.48 3.65
CA ALA A 64 -7.52 -0.63 3.59
C ALA A 64 -7.25 -1.72 4.65
N ASN A 65 -5.99 -1.89 5.04
CA ASN A 65 -5.59 -2.85 6.06
C ASN A 65 -6.04 -2.48 7.47
N TYR A 66 -6.45 -1.24 7.71
CA TYR A 66 -6.67 -0.72 9.05
C TYR A 66 -8.11 -0.25 9.27
N GLN A 67 -8.66 -0.60 10.42
CA GLN A 67 -9.92 -0.05 10.92
C GLN A 67 -9.64 1.32 11.55
N LEU A 68 -9.95 2.38 10.82
CA LEU A 68 -9.71 3.75 11.22
C LEU A 68 -11.03 4.50 11.43
N PRO A 69 -11.24 5.17 12.58
CA PRO A 69 -12.44 5.97 12.83
C PRO A 69 -12.59 7.15 11.88
N ALA A 70 -11.48 7.76 11.47
CA ALA A 70 -11.46 8.89 10.57
C ALA A 70 -10.31 8.77 9.56
N VAL A 71 -10.64 8.94 8.27
CA VAL A 71 -9.66 8.95 7.18
C VAL A 71 -9.93 10.12 6.26
N HIS A 72 -8.86 10.83 5.90
CA HIS A 72 -8.90 11.84 4.85
C HIS A 72 -7.73 11.63 3.90
N HIS A 73 -8.01 11.37 2.62
CA HIS A 73 -6.96 11.20 1.64
C HIS A 73 -7.30 11.93 0.33
N ILE A 74 -6.29 12.50 -0.30
CA ILE A 74 -6.38 13.22 -1.57
C ILE A 74 -5.29 12.72 -2.49
N GLY A 75 -5.62 12.55 -3.77
CA GLY A 75 -4.68 12.18 -4.81
C GLY A 75 -4.70 13.13 -5.98
N TYR A 76 -3.54 13.38 -6.53
CA TYR A 76 -3.35 14.21 -7.71
C TYR A 76 -2.62 13.42 -8.79
N ASP A 77 -3.21 13.39 -9.98
CA ASP A 77 -2.52 12.97 -11.19
C ASP A 77 -1.75 14.16 -11.74
N VAL A 78 -0.42 14.08 -11.73
CA VAL A 78 0.46 15.18 -12.12
C VAL A 78 0.91 14.98 -13.55
N LEU A 79 0.51 15.87 -14.44
CA LEU A 79 1.01 15.91 -15.82
C LEU A 79 2.46 16.39 -15.82
N SER A 80 3.28 15.76 -16.66
CA SER A 80 4.70 16.08 -16.77
C SER A 80 5.24 15.72 -18.15
N ASN A 81 6.32 16.37 -18.57
CA ASN A 81 6.99 16.09 -19.85
C ASN A 81 7.80 14.77 -19.78
N ARG A 82 7.15 13.68 -19.44
CA ARG A 82 7.69 12.33 -19.35
C ARG A 82 6.80 11.36 -20.11
N PRO A 83 7.28 10.16 -20.44
CA PRO A 83 6.42 9.13 -21.01
C PRO A 83 5.19 8.91 -20.13
N LYS A 84 4.06 8.64 -20.76
CA LYS A 84 2.81 8.26 -20.08
C LYS A 84 3.09 7.11 -19.10
N SER A 85 2.65 7.26 -17.86
CA SER A 85 2.70 6.15 -16.91
C SER A 85 1.74 5.04 -17.31
N ALA A 86 2.07 3.81 -16.96
CA ALA A 86 1.23 2.66 -17.21
C ALA A 86 1.15 1.75 -15.98
N ALA A 87 0.23 0.80 -16.03
CA ALA A 87 0.04 -0.14 -14.96
C ALA A 87 1.29 -1.03 -14.78
N TYR A 88 1.77 -1.08 -13.57
CA TYR A 88 2.69 -2.08 -13.08
C TYR A 88 1.97 -2.87 -12.00
N ARG A 89 2.06 -4.19 -11.98
CA ARG A 89 1.29 -5.12 -11.13
C ARG A 89 0.85 -4.50 -9.80
N ALA A 90 -0.46 -4.50 -9.52
CA ALA A 90 -1.13 -3.77 -8.43
C ALA A 90 -0.83 -2.25 -8.46
N PRO A 91 -1.25 -1.51 -9.51
CA PRO A 91 -0.88 -0.12 -9.71
C PRO A 91 -1.19 0.75 -8.49
N GLY A 92 -0.17 1.43 -7.97
CA GLY A 92 -0.30 2.31 -6.81
C GLY A 92 -0.25 1.64 -5.43
N SER A 93 -0.67 0.37 -5.32
CA SER A 93 -0.69 -0.34 -4.03
C SER A 93 0.70 -0.48 -3.39
N PRO A 94 1.78 -0.88 -4.11
CA PRO A 94 3.11 -0.96 -3.51
C PRO A 94 3.62 0.38 -2.99
N MET A 95 3.32 1.47 -3.69
CA MET A 95 3.73 2.83 -3.28
C MET A 95 2.98 3.25 -2.01
N ALA A 96 1.66 3.06 -1.98
CA ALA A 96 0.83 3.36 -0.82
C ALA A 96 1.22 2.51 0.38
N ALA A 97 1.42 1.20 0.18
CA ALA A 97 1.88 0.30 1.24
C ALA A 97 3.24 0.72 1.79
N PHE A 98 4.21 1.07 0.92
CA PHE A 98 5.51 1.56 1.37
C PHE A 98 5.37 2.77 2.30
N ALA A 99 4.59 3.78 1.91
CA ALA A 99 4.43 5.00 2.69
C ALA A 99 3.73 4.74 4.04
N VAL A 100 2.63 3.98 4.03
CA VAL A 100 1.83 3.71 5.23
C VAL A 100 2.53 2.76 6.18
N GLU A 101 3.04 1.64 5.68
CA GLU A 101 3.65 0.60 6.50
C GLU A 101 4.99 1.03 7.10
N SER A 102 5.78 1.85 6.37
CA SER A 102 7.00 2.46 6.93
C SER A 102 6.68 3.38 8.11
N LEU A 103 5.63 4.20 7.99
CA LEU A 103 5.19 5.07 9.08
C LEU A 103 4.67 4.25 10.28
N VAL A 104 3.91 3.19 10.04
CA VAL A 104 3.45 2.29 11.10
C VAL A 104 4.63 1.66 11.84
N ASP A 105 5.66 1.22 11.12
CA ASP A 105 6.87 0.66 11.74
C ASP A 105 7.66 1.71 12.54
N GLU A 106 7.75 2.94 12.04
CA GLU A 106 8.36 4.06 12.79
C GLU A 106 7.62 4.31 14.10
N MET A 107 6.29 4.38 14.04
CA MET A 107 5.45 4.59 15.22
C MET A 107 5.57 3.43 16.24
N CYS A 108 5.60 2.19 15.76
CA CYS A 108 5.83 1.02 16.63
C CYS A 108 7.16 1.12 17.37
N ARG A 109 8.21 1.54 16.68
CA ARG A 109 9.55 1.72 17.24
C ARG A 109 9.58 2.83 18.29
N GLU A 110 9.00 4.00 17.98
CA GLU A 110 8.92 5.13 18.91
C GLU A 110 8.14 4.82 20.19
N LEU A 111 7.10 4.01 20.07
CA LEU A 111 6.25 3.60 21.18
C LEU A 111 6.71 2.31 21.86
N ASN A 112 7.77 1.68 21.35
CA ASN A 112 8.28 0.37 21.81
C ASN A 112 7.18 -0.71 21.83
N LEU A 113 6.41 -0.80 20.72
CA LEU A 113 5.33 -1.75 20.52
C LEU A 113 5.71 -2.81 19.47
N ASP A 114 5.21 -4.03 19.65
CA ASP A 114 5.36 -5.08 18.64
C ASP A 114 4.58 -4.71 17.35
N PRO A 115 5.24 -4.71 16.17
CA PRO A 115 4.61 -4.29 14.93
C PRO A 115 3.50 -5.22 14.46
N ILE A 116 3.52 -6.51 14.82
CA ILE A 116 2.43 -7.44 14.49
C ILE A 116 1.24 -7.18 15.40
N ASP A 117 1.47 -6.95 16.70
CA ASP A 117 0.41 -6.67 17.65
C ASP A 117 -0.33 -5.37 17.34
N VAL A 118 0.38 -4.33 16.91
CA VAL A 118 -0.24 -3.10 16.43
C VAL A 118 -1.10 -3.34 15.20
N ARG A 119 -0.65 -4.17 14.26
CA ARG A 119 -1.44 -4.55 13.08
C ARG A 119 -2.65 -5.41 13.43
N LEU A 120 -2.52 -6.34 14.35
CA LEU A 120 -3.65 -7.14 14.86
C LEU A 120 -4.70 -6.27 15.58
N LEU A 121 -4.24 -5.33 16.41
CA LEU A 121 -5.11 -4.42 17.16
C LEU A 121 -5.96 -3.54 16.23
N ASN A 122 -5.39 -3.10 15.12
CA ASN A 122 -6.03 -2.14 14.19
C ASN A 122 -6.48 -2.78 12.88
N GLY A 123 -6.24 -4.07 12.67
CA GLY A 123 -6.47 -4.75 11.41
C GLY A 123 -7.94 -4.77 10.98
N SER A 124 -8.17 -4.52 9.70
CA SER A 124 -9.48 -4.69 9.10
C SER A 124 -9.92 -6.14 9.12
N LYS A 125 -11.20 -6.36 9.36
CA LYS A 125 -11.85 -7.68 9.40
C LYS A 125 -13.22 -7.61 8.73
N GLU A 126 -13.88 -8.75 8.64
CA GLU A 126 -15.26 -8.80 8.12
C GLU A 126 -16.15 -7.75 8.80
N GLY A 127 -16.92 -7.02 8.00
CA GLY A 127 -17.80 -5.94 8.44
C GLY A 127 -17.11 -4.59 8.70
N THR A 128 -15.77 -4.52 8.73
CA THR A 128 -15.05 -3.23 8.81
C THR A 128 -15.40 -2.39 7.59
N LYS A 129 -15.78 -1.13 7.83
CA LYS A 129 -15.91 -0.14 6.76
C LYS A 129 -14.52 0.24 6.29
N SER A 130 -14.23 -0.03 5.01
CA SER A 130 -12.95 0.32 4.42
C SER A 130 -12.75 1.83 4.33
N SER A 131 -11.50 2.26 4.22
CA SER A 131 -11.16 3.68 4.01
C SER A 131 -11.67 4.24 2.67
N PHE A 132 -12.03 3.39 1.72
CA PHE A 132 -12.56 3.77 0.41
C PHE A 132 -14.08 3.56 0.26
N GLY A 133 -14.79 3.19 1.33
CA GLY A 133 -16.25 3.22 1.40
C GLY A 133 -16.95 1.90 1.70
N PRO A 134 -16.78 0.81 0.92
CA PRO A 134 -17.53 -0.43 1.14
C PRO A 134 -17.11 -1.15 2.44
N LYS A 135 -18.00 -1.97 2.97
CA LYS A 135 -17.66 -2.89 4.07
C LYS A 135 -17.00 -4.13 3.49
N PHE A 136 -15.96 -4.58 4.16
CA PHE A 136 -15.31 -5.83 3.79
C PHE A 136 -16.26 -7.02 4.00
N ARG A 137 -16.28 -7.90 3.03
CA ARG A 137 -16.76 -9.27 3.19
C ARG A 137 -15.69 -10.06 3.98
N LYS A 138 -15.80 -11.39 4.01
CA LYS A 138 -14.79 -12.23 4.65
C LYS A 138 -13.40 -11.96 4.04
N ILE A 139 -12.45 -11.54 4.88
CA ILE A 139 -11.04 -11.30 4.54
C ILE A 139 -10.17 -11.99 5.58
N GLY A 140 -9.00 -12.47 5.17
CA GLY A 140 -8.10 -13.26 6.02
C GLY A 140 -6.91 -12.48 6.59
N LEU A 141 -7.02 -11.15 6.77
CA LEU A 141 -5.89 -10.34 7.25
C LEU A 141 -5.46 -10.75 8.66
N ILE A 142 -6.41 -10.89 9.57
CA ILE A 142 -6.12 -11.24 10.97
C ILE A 142 -5.48 -12.61 11.07
N GLU A 143 -6.06 -13.61 10.40
CA GLU A 143 -5.54 -14.97 10.37
C GLU A 143 -4.13 -15.04 9.74
N THR A 144 -3.87 -14.21 8.73
CA THR A 144 -2.54 -14.11 8.10
C THR A 144 -1.51 -13.50 9.06
N LEU A 145 -1.90 -12.46 9.80
CA LEU A 145 -1.03 -11.84 10.81
C LEU A 145 -0.74 -12.78 11.99
N GLU A 146 -1.75 -13.53 12.46
CA GLU A 146 -1.59 -14.54 13.51
C GLU A 146 -0.67 -15.68 13.05
N ALA A 147 -0.83 -16.15 11.83
CA ALA A 147 0.06 -17.16 11.24
C ALA A 147 1.50 -16.63 11.12
N ALA A 148 1.69 -15.38 10.71
CA ALA A 148 3.01 -14.75 10.68
C ALA A 148 3.61 -14.65 12.08
N LYS A 149 2.82 -14.26 13.09
CA LYS A 149 3.24 -14.15 14.48
C LYS A 149 3.69 -15.48 15.08
N SER A 150 3.03 -16.57 14.70
CA SER A 150 3.37 -17.92 15.17
C SER A 150 4.49 -18.60 14.36
N HIS A 151 4.95 -17.99 13.26
CA HIS A 151 5.92 -18.63 12.39
C HIS A 151 7.31 -18.74 13.05
N PRO A 152 7.98 -19.91 13.00
CA PRO A 152 9.28 -20.11 13.65
C PRO A 152 10.35 -19.09 13.27
N ASN A 153 10.37 -18.63 12.04
CA ASN A 153 11.35 -17.63 11.58
C ASN A 153 11.27 -16.28 12.31
N LEU A 154 10.15 -15.98 12.96
CA LEU A 154 10.03 -14.75 13.75
C LEU A 154 10.96 -14.79 14.97
N ASN A 155 11.23 -15.95 15.52
CA ASN A 155 12.03 -16.16 16.71
C ASN A 155 13.51 -16.49 16.42
N VAL A 156 13.90 -16.56 15.13
CA VAL A 156 15.30 -16.78 14.75
C VAL A 156 16.15 -15.59 15.16
N LYS A 157 17.24 -15.84 15.90
CA LYS A 157 18.20 -14.78 16.27
C LYS A 157 18.88 -14.26 15.02
N LEU A 158 18.82 -12.94 14.84
CA LEU A 158 19.47 -12.28 13.70
C LEU A 158 20.98 -12.16 13.96
N GLY A 159 21.75 -12.35 12.90
CA GLY A 159 23.19 -12.11 12.87
C GLY A 159 23.51 -10.62 12.65
N PRO A 160 24.80 -10.26 12.63
CA PRO A 160 25.23 -8.91 12.29
C PRO A 160 24.76 -8.54 10.87
N ASN A 161 24.33 -7.30 10.68
CA ASN A 161 23.82 -6.76 9.42
C ASN A 161 22.57 -7.45 8.87
N GLN A 162 21.80 -8.14 9.71
CA GLN A 162 20.50 -8.69 9.39
C GLN A 162 19.39 -7.88 10.04
N GLY A 163 18.28 -7.72 9.34
CA GLY A 163 17.08 -7.04 9.82
C GLY A 163 15.85 -7.91 9.58
N ARG A 164 14.82 -7.65 10.35
CA ARG A 164 13.49 -8.21 10.17
C ARG A 164 12.50 -7.07 10.08
N GLY A 165 11.66 -7.10 9.07
CA GLY A 165 10.53 -6.19 8.92
C GLY A 165 9.26 -6.96 8.66
N ILE A 166 8.13 -6.34 8.93
CA ILE A 166 6.82 -6.84 8.57
C ILE A 166 5.99 -5.71 7.98
N ALA A 167 5.25 -6.02 6.95
CA ALA A 167 4.30 -5.11 6.33
C ALA A 167 3.07 -5.89 5.87
N SER A 168 1.93 -5.24 5.85
CA SER A 168 0.71 -5.79 5.27
C SER A 168 0.32 -5.04 4.00
N GLY A 169 -0.11 -5.77 2.99
CA GLY A 169 -0.55 -5.20 1.72
C GLY A 169 -2.01 -5.49 1.44
N PHE A 170 -2.65 -4.59 0.72
CA PHE A 170 -4.01 -4.78 0.22
C PHE A 170 -4.01 -4.62 -1.30
N TRP A 171 -4.76 -5.48 -1.95
CA TRP A 171 -5.13 -5.33 -3.34
C TRP A 171 -6.58 -5.72 -3.53
N MET A 172 -7.29 -4.93 -4.29
CA MET A 172 -8.68 -5.21 -4.63
C MET A 172 -8.75 -6.47 -5.49
N ASN A 173 -9.54 -7.44 -5.05
CA ASN A 173 -9.81 -8.61 -5.85
C ASN A 173 -11.00 -8.32 -6.79
N HIS A 174 -10.72 -7.67 -7.91
CA HIS A 174 -11.71 -7.50 -8.96
C HIS A 174 -11.82 -8.81 -9.76
N GLY A 175 -12.71 -9.67 -9.34
CA GLY A 175 -13.15 -10.78 -10.17
C GLY A 175 -14.09 -10.26 -11.25
N GLY A 176 -13.69 -10.38 -12.53
CA GLY A 176 -14.59 -10.20 -13.67
C GLY A 176 -15.11 -11.56 -14.11
N GLU A 177 -16.41 -11.66 -14.41
CA GLU A 177 -16.91 -12.79 -15.18
C GLU A 177 -16.32 -12.67 -16.58
N THR A 178 -15.49 -13.64 -16.96
CA THR A 178 -15.09 -13.81 -18.36
C THR A 178 -16.07 -14.74 -19.02
N SER A 179 -16.89 -14.21 -19.91
CA SER A 179 -17.73 -14.99 -20.84
C SER A 179 -16.89 -15.52 -21.99
#